data_83c5c349f336bee037e4b52be78724b7
#
_entry.id   83c5c349f336bee037e4b52be78724b7
#
_cell.length_a   1.000
_cell.length_b   1.000
_cell.length_c   1.000
_cell.angle_alpha   90.00
_cell.angle_beta   90.00
_cell.angle_gamma   90.00
#
_symmetry.space_group_name_H-M   'P 1'
#
loop_
_entity.id
_entity.type
_entity.pdbx_description
1 polymer ?
#
loop_
_entity_poly.entity_id
_entity_poly.type
_entity_poly.pdbx_seq_one_letter_code
_entity_poly.pdbx_strand_id
1 'polypeptide(L)'
;MYHQEARFYQLVKQRGHLSQEDETDYLRLLTGLEGEARLAQVIQDLGLSTFYLTDLWIPLGKGTQIDGLLLVPQGLYLVEIKHYGGQFLYQGFASRLNGRPSHHDLLGQVARAQSLLQQFLRSQQLDCQIVSKLIFSQDHLQVEGLEPGQYMLWPQALT
;
A
#
# COMPACT_ATOMS: atom_id res chain seq x y z
N MET A 1 -10.78 1.99 -6.11
CA MET A 1 -10.41 2.50 -7.45
C MET A 1 -9.69 1.43 -8.27
N TYR A 2 -8.66 0.79 -7.79
CA TYR A 2 -7.90 -0.26 -8.48
C TYR A 2 -8.74 -1.47 -8.92
N HIS A 3 -9.70 -1.91 -8.11
CA HIS A 3 -10.61 -3.01 -8.49
C HIS A 3 -11.48 -2.69 -9.72
N GLN A 4 -11.92 -1.44 -9.87
CA GLN A 4 -12.72 -1.02 -11.03
C GLN A 4 -11.86 -0.94 -12.29
N GLU A 5 -10.63 -0.46 -12.14
CA GLU A 5 -9.65 -0.35 -13.22
C GLU A 5 -9.19 -1.72 -13.71
N ALA A 6 -8.87 -2.65 -12.80
CA ALA A 6 -8.55 -4.03 -13.14
C ALA A 6 -9.72 -4.73 -13.86
N ARG A 7 -10.97 -4.48 -13.41
CA ARG A 7 -12.15 -5.00 -14.08
C ARG A 7 -12.34 -4.43 -15.48
N PHE A 8 -12.02 -3.14 -15.69
CA PHE A 8 -12.05 -2.52 -17.01
C PHE A 8 -11.07 -3.21 -17.97
N TYR A 9 -9.81 -3.38 -17.59
CA TYR A 9 -8.82 -4.10 -18.39
C TYR A 9 -9.23 -5.55 -18.68
N GLN A 10 -9.80 -6.24 -17.70
CA GLN A 10 -10.32 -7.59 -17.87
C GLN A 10 -11.43 -7.66 -18.94
N LEU A 11 -12.36 -6.70 -18.92
CA LEU A 11 -13.44 -6.61 -19.90
C LEU A 11 -12.93 -6.30 -21.30
N VAL A 12 -11.93 -5.40 -21.41
CA VAL A 12 -11.29 -5.08 -22.71
C VAL A 12 -10.59 -6.32 -23.26
N LYS A 13 -9.85 -7.06 -22.41
CA LYS A 13 -9.15 -8.30 -22.80
C LYS A 13 -10.11 -9.41 -23.26
N GLN A 14 -11.32 -9.49 -22.70
CA GLN A 14 -12.35 -10.44 -23.12
C GLN A 14 -12.97 -10.09 -24.49
N ARG A 15 -12.94 -8.84 -24.89
CA ARG A 15 -13.59 -8.34 -26.11
C ARG A 15 -12.63 -7.98 -27.24
N GLY A 16 -11.34 -7.96 -26.97
CA GLY A 16 -10.31 -7.53 -27.91
C GLY A 16 -8.91 -7.79 -27.39
N HIS A 17 -7.97 -6.96 -27.84
CA HIS A 17 -6.58 -7.02 -27.39
C HIS A 17 -6.22 -5.73 -26.65
N LEU A 18 -5.50 -5.87 -25.55
CA LEU A 18 -4.82 -4.76 -24.88
C LEU A 18 -3.58 -4.37 -25.69
N SER A 19 -3.22 -3.10 -25.68
CA SER A 19 -1.89 -2.68 -26.12
C SER A 19 -0.83 -3.29 -25.18
N GLN A 20 0.42 -3.32 -25.61
CA GLN A 20 1.52 -3.81 -24.75
C GLN A 20 1.69 -2.96 -23.49
N GLU A 21 1.43 -1.67 -23.57
CA GLU A 21 1.42 -0.75 -22.43
C GLU A 21 0.30 -1.06 -21.46
N ASP A 22 -0.94 -1.17 -21.94
CA ASP A 22 -2.11 -1.53 -21.13
C ASP A 22 -1.97 -2.91 -20.48
N GLU A 23 -1.36 -3.87 -21.18
CA GLU A 23 -1.13 -5.20 -20.62
C GLU A 23 -0.11 -5.15 -19.46
N THR A 24 0.91 -4.32 -19.60
CA THR A 24 1.90 -4.08 -18.53
C THR A 24 1.24 -3.42 -17.31
N ASP A 25 0.40 -2.42 -17.53
CA ASP A 25 -0.30 -1.73 -16.44
C ASP A 25 -1.35 -2.62 -15.78
N TYR A 26 -2.04 -3.44 -16.55
CA TYR A 26 -2.96 -4.44 -16.00
C TYR A 26 -2.24 -5.46 -15.11
N LEU A 27 -1.08 -5.96 -15.52
CA LEU A 27 -0.29 -6.88 -14.70
C LEU A 27 0.21 -6.23 -13.41
N ARG A 28 0.63 -4.96 -13.45
CA ARG A 28 1.00 -4.19 -12.24
C ARG A 28 -0.17 -4.04 -11.27
N LEU A 29 -1.35 -3.74 -11.81
CA LEU A 29 -2.59 -3.66 -11.02
C LEU A 29 -2.92 -4.99 -10.32
N LEU A 30 -2.88 -6.10 -11.07
CA LEU A 30 -3.14 -7.43 -10.50
C LEU A 30 -2.13 -7.78 -9.39
N THR A 31 -0.86 -7.45 -9.61
CA THR A 31 0.20 -7.66 -8.63
C THR A 31 -0.04 -6.85 -7.36
N GLY A 32 -0.47 -5.60 -7.48
CA GLY A 32 -0.85 -4.75 -6.34
C GLY A 32 -2.02 -5.35 -5.55
N LEU A 33 -3.10 -5.71 -6.25
CA LEU A 33 -4.29 -6.32 -5.64
C LEU A 33 -3.99 -7.64 -4.93
N GLU A 34 -3.04 -8.44 -5.44
CA GLU A 34 -2.59 -9.66 -4.76
C GLU A 34 -1.95 -9.35 -3.40
N GLY A 35 -1.10 -8.31 -3.33
CA GLY A 35 -0.48 -7.88 -2.08
C GLY A 35 -1.51 -7.42 -1.05
N GLU A 36 -2.49 -6.62 -1.48
CA GLU A 36 -3.58 -6.16 -0.63
C GLU A 36 -4.44 -7.33 -0.11
N ALA A 37 -4.81 -8.27 -0.99
CA ALA A 37 -5.60 -9.45 -0.62
C ALA A 37 -4.88 -10.35 0.38
N ARG A 38 -3.57 -10.54 0.24
CA ARG A 38 -2.75 -11.30 1.19
C ARG A 38 -2.78 -10.67 2.58
N LEU A 39 -2.59 -9.36 2.68
CA LEU A 39 -2.64 -8.69 3.98
C LEU A 39 -4.03 -8.79 4.61
N ALA A 40 -5.09 -8.58 3.83
CA ALA A 40 -6.46 -8.69 4.32
C ALA A 40 -6.76 -10.09 4.88
N GLN A 41 -6.30 -11.15 4.20
CA GLN A 41 -6.47 -12.53 4.66
C GLN A 41 -5.77 -12.76 6.01
N VAL A 42 -4.56 -12.27 6.16
CA VAL A 42 -3.81 -12.44 7.41
C VAL A 42 -4.47 -11.71 8.57
N ILE A 43 -4.90 -10.47 8.36
CA ILE A 43 -5.61 -9.72 9.39
C ILE A 43 -6.87 -10.47 9.83
N GLN A 44 -7.56 -11.12 8.90
CA GLN A 44 -8.70 -11.98 9.17
C GLN A 44 -8.30 -13.22 9.98
N ASP A 45 -7.23 -13.90 9.61
CA ASP A 45 -6.76 -15.14 10.24
C ASP A 45 -6.26 -14.92 11.66
N LEU A 46 -5.78 -13.72 11.99
CA LEU A 46 -5.35 -13.34 13.34
C LEU A 46 -6.48 -13.31 14.37
N GLY A 47 -7.75 -13.36 13.95
CA GLY A 47 -8.90 -13.40 14.85
C GLY A 47 -8.99 -12.23 15.84
N LEU A 48 -8.26 -11.15 15.57
CA LEU A 48 -8.25 -9.96 16.41
C LEU A 48 -9.56 -9.20 16.23
N SER A 49 -10.03 -8.55 17.31
CA SER A 49 -11.16 -7.62 17.27
C SER A 49 -10.74 -6.33 16.56
N THR A 50 -10.47 -6.41 15.27
CA THR A 50 -9.90 -5.34 14.47
C THR A 50 -10.85 -5.00 13.32
N PHE A 51 -10.91 -3.69 13.01
CA PHE A 51 -11.53 -3.23 11.77
C PHE A 51 -10.44 -2.91 10.77
N TYR A 52 -10.44 -3.59 9.64
CA TYR A 52 -9.55 -3.31 8.53
C TYR A 52 -10.35 -2.79 7.35
N LEU A 53 -10.05 -1.56 6.95
CA LEU A 53 -10.65 -0.87 5.82
C LEU A 53 -9.62 -0.76 4.71
N THR A 54 -10.03 -1.03 3.48
CA THR A 54 -9.16 -0.99 2.30
C THR A 54 -9.67 0.00 1.27
N ASP A 55 -8.79 0.43 0.37
CA ASP A 55 -9.11 1.31 -0.77
C ASP A 55 -9.85 2.58 -0.35
N LEU A 56 -9.37 3.24 0.71
CA LEU A 56 -9.98 4.44 1.24
C LEU A 56 -9.51 5.67 0.48
N TRP A 57 -10.45 6.58 0.23
CA TRP A 57 -10.17 7.89 -0.34
C TRP A 57 -10.40 9.00 0.66
N ILE A 58 -9.37 9.80 0.94
CA ILE A 58 -9.48 10.98 1.80
C ILE A 58 -9.64 12.22 0.91
N PRO A 59 -10.81 12.89 0.93
CA PRO A 59 -11.12 14.00 0.02
C PRO A 59 -10.59 15.35 0.55
N LEU A 60 -9.31 15.43 0.93
CA LEU A 60 -8.67 16.68 1.38
C LEU A 60 -7.64 17.14 0.34
N GLY A 61 -7.68 18.39 -0.03
CA GLY A 61 -6.81 18.97 -1.05
C GLY A 61 -7.01 18.26 -2.40
N LYS A 62 -5.95 17.66 -2.94
CA LYS A 62 -6.02 16.82 -4.16
C LYS A 62 -6.58 15.43 -3.88
N GLY A 63 -6.86 15.14 -2.63
CA GLY A 63 -7.20 13.79 -2.18
C GLY A 63 -6.00 12.85 -2.11
N THR A 64 -6.16 11.79 -1.35
CA THR A 64 -5.18 10.69 -1.32
C THR A 64 -5.89 9.37 -1.12
N GLN A 65 -5.37 8.34 -1.75
CA GLN A 65 -5.79 6.97 -1.52
C GLN A 65 -4.94 6.37 -0.41
N ILE A 66 -5.54 5.54 0.41
CA ILE A 66 -4.91 4.73 1.45
C ILE A 66 -5.20 3.27 1.13
N ASP A 67 -4.18 2.45 1.00
CA ASP A 67 -4.32 1.03 0.69
C ASP A 67 -5.02 0.29 1.84
N GLY A 68 -4.64 0.58 3.08
CA GLY A 68 -5.25 -0.03 4.25
C GLY A 68 -5.24 0.85 5.50
N LEU A 69 -6.32 0.75 6.26
CA LEU A 69 -6.45 1.37 7.59
C LEU A 69 -6.94 0.32 8.58
N LEU A 70 -6.11 0.00 9.57
CA LEU A 70 -6.40 -0.98 10.60
C LEU A 70 -6.69 -0.25 11.92
N LEU A 71 -7.87 -0.47 12.47
CA LEU A 71 -8.26 0.05 13.78
C LEU A 71 -8.02 -1.02 14.84
N VAL A 72 -7.19 -0.70 15.82
CA VAL A 72 -6.92 -1.53 16.98
C VAL A 72 -7.10 -0.71 18.27
N PRO A 73 -7.21 -1.34 19.45
CA PRO A 73 -7.38 -0.61 20.70
C PRO A 73 -6.30 0.44 20.99
N GLN A 74 -5.09 0.27 20.43
CA GLN A 74 -3.96 1.15 20.63
C GLN A 74 -3.94 2.36 19.68
N GLY A 75 -4.80 2.37 18.63
CA GLY A 75 -4.86 3.46 17.65
C GLY A 75 -5.15 3.00 16.24
N LEU A 76 -4.81 3.86 15.28
CA LEU A 76 -4.97 3.61 13.85
C LEU A 76 -3.62 3.27 13.20
N TYR A 77 -3.57 2.18 12.47
CA TYR A 77 -2.44 1.84 11.62
C TYR A 77 -2.79 2.13 10.16
N LEU A 78 -2.10 3.13 9.59
CA LEU A 78 -2.14 3.41 8.17
C LEU A 78 -1.12 2.51 7.47
N VAL A 79 -1.58 1.74 6.52
CA VAL A 79 -0.77 0.75 5.80
C VAL A 79 -0.67 1.13 4.34
N GLU A 80 0.56 1.23 3.85
CA GLU A 80 0.90 1.31 2.43
C GLU A 80 1.52 -0.01 2.01
N ILE A 81 1.01 -0.64 0.97
CA ILE A 81 1.41 -1.98 0.54
C ILE A 81 2.18 -1.88 -0.77
N LYS A 82 3.35 -2.52 -0.82
CA LYS A 82 4.15 -2.64 -2.03
C LYS A 82 4.48 -4.11 -2.29
N HIS A 83 4.07 -4.58 -3.45
CA HIS A 83 4.31 -5.96 -3.88
C HIS A 83 5.59 -6.04 -4.73
N TYR A 84 6.75 -5.69 -4.11
CA TYR A 84 8.05 -5.68 -4.77
C TYR A 84 8.81 -6.96 -4.50
N GLY A 85 9.41 -7.54 -5.55
CA GLY A 85 10.32 -8.67 -5.44
C GLY A 85 11.74 -8.31 -5.84
N GLY A 86 12.72 -9.04 -5.30
CA GLY A 86 14.14 -8.87 -5.60
C GLY A 86 14.85 -7.91 -4.66
N GLN A 87 15.46 -6.83 -5.17
CA GLN A 87 16.24 -5.89 -4.37
C GLN A 87 15.65 -4.48 -4.45
N PHE A 88 15.33 -3.90 -3.30
CA PHE A 88 14.89 -2.52 -3.15
C PHE A 88 15.95 -1.72 -2.40
N LEU A 89 16.43 -0.66 -3.03
CA LEU A 89 17.39 0.28 -2.45
C LEU A 89 16.76 1.66 -2.31
N TYR A 90 16.77 2.21 -1.10
CA TYR A 90 16.32 3.57 -0.81
C TYR A 90 17.52 4.48 -0.53
N GLN A 91 17.58 5.63 -1.19
CA GLN A 91 18.64 6.61 -1.05
C GLN A 91 18.06 8.01 -0.79
N GLY A 92 17.33 8.14 0.31
CA GLY A 92 16.67 9.39 0.66
C GLY A 92 15.50 9.74 -0.27
N PHE A 93 15.73 10.59 -1.26
CA PHE A 93 14.67 11.01 -2.20
C PHE A 93 14.52 10.11 -3.44
N ALA A 94 15.44 9.18 -3.62
CA ALA A 94 15.47 8.26 -4.75
C ALA A 94 15.38 6.82 -4.27
N SER A 95 14.72 6.00 -5.05
CA SER A 95 14.70 4.56 -4.81
C SER A 95 15.00 3.79 -6.10
N ARG A 96 15.48 2.57 -5.95
CA ARG A 96 15.71 1.64 -7.05
C ARG A 96 15.08 0.30 -6.74
N LEU A 97 14.46 -0.30 -7.75
CA LEU A 97 13.97 -1.66 -7.68
C LEU A 97 14.70 -2.49 -8.75
N ASN A 98 15.44 -3.51 -8.30
CA ASN A 98 16.25 -4.36 -9.19
C ASN A 98 17.22 -3.55 -10.07
N GLY A 99 17.88 -2.55 -9.46
CA GLY A 99 18.82 -1.66 -10.14
C GLY A 99 18.18 -0.56 -10.99
N ARG A 100 16.89 -0.61 -11.26
CA ARG A 100 16.16 0.39 -12.06
C ARG A 100 15.66 1.53 -11.17
N PRO A 101 15.77 2.80 -11.60
CA PRO A 101 15.19 3.91 -10.84
C PRO A 101 13.68 3.70 -10.62
N SER A 102 13.24 3.94 -9.40
CA SER A 102 11.82 4.06 -9.07
C SER A 102 11.52 5.54 -8.82
N HIS A 103 10.53 6.07 -9.51
CA HIS A 103 10.13 7.47 -9.38
C HIS A 103 9.19 7.70 -8.19
N HIS A 104 8.99 6.70 -7.33
CA HIS A 104 8.08 6.78 -6.20
C HIS A 104 8.85 7.13 -4.92
N ASP A 105 8.55 8.28 -4.35
CA ASP A 105 8.94 8.66 -3.00
C ASP A 105 8.00 7.95 -2.01
N LEU A 106 8.31 6.71 -1.67
CA LEU A 106 7.45 5.86 -0.83
C LEU A 106 7.25 6.44 0.57
N LEU A 107 8.32 6.92 1.21
CA LEU A 107 8.22 7.49 2.56
C LEU A 107 7.45 8.82 2.54
N GLY A 108 7.67 9.65 1.54
CA GLY A 108 6.90 10.87 1.35
C GLY A 108 5.42 10.60 1.04
N GLN A 109 5.11 9.53 0.32
CA GLN A 109 3.73 9.10 0.08
C GLN A 109 3.04 8.72 1.39
N VAL A 110 3.67 7.89 2.20
CA VAL A 110 3.18 7.48 3.53
C VAL A 110 3.01 8.67 4.46
N ALA A 111 4.01 9.56 4.53
CA ALA A 111 3.96 10.75 5.38
C ALA A 111 2.83 11.71 4.97
N ARG A 112 2.62 11.92 3.67
CA ARG A 112 1.50 12.73 3.15
C ARG A 112 0.15 12.11 3.51
N ALA A 113 -0.02 10.81 3.30
CA ALA A 113 -1.26 10.09 3.63
C ALA A 113 -1.57 10.19 5.12
N GLN A 114 -0.57 10.00 5.99
CA GLN A 114 -0.71 10.16 7.44
C GLN A 114 -1.13 11.58 7.82
N SER A 115 -0.50 12.59 7.25
CA SER A 115 -0.81 14.01 7.53
C SER A 115 -2.24 14.33 7.12
N LEU A 116 -2.69 13.90 5.95
CA LEU A 116 -4.06 14.14 5.47
C LEU A 116 -5.09 13.38 6.32
N LEU A 117 -4.81 12.14 6.71
CA LEU A 117 -5.68 11.38 7.61
C LEU A 117 -5.81 12.08 8.97
N GLN A 118 -4.69 12.56 9.53
CA GLN A 118 -4.71 13.31 10.79
C GLN A 118 -5.55 14.59 10.70
N GLN A 119 -5.41 15.35 9.60
CA GLN A 119 -6.22 16.53 9.36
C GLN A 119 -7.72 16.19 9.23
N PHE A 120 -8.03 15.12 8.48
CA PHE A 120 -9.40 14.64 8.32
C PHE A 120 -10.01 14.27 9.67
N LEU A 121 -9.33 13.47 10.49
CA LEU A 121 -9.83 13.05 11.81
C LEU A 121 -10.05 14.23 12.74
N ARG A 122 -9.12 15.19 12.78
CA ARG A 122 -9.27 16.42 13.57
C ARG A 122 -10.48 17.24 13.11
N SER A 123 -10.75 17.31 11.81
CA SER A 123 -11.96 17.98 11.29
C SER A 123 -13.25 17.31 11.75
N GLN A 124 -13.21 16.02 12.08
CA GLN A 124 -14.31 15.26 12.64
C GLN A 124 -14.29 15.23 14.19
N GLN A 125 -13.45 16.05 14.82
CA GLN A 125 -13.26 16.12 16.28
C GLN A 125 -12.77 14.77 16.89
N LEU A 126 -12.08 13.96 16.09
CA LEU A 126 -11.45 12.73 16.51
C LEU A 126 -9.95 12.95 16.71
N ASP A 127 -9.47 12.65 17.90
CA ASP A 127 -8.03 12.64 18.20
C ASP A 127 -7.60 11.22 18.53
N CYS A 128 -6.78 10.65 17.66
CA CYS A 128 -6.23 9.31 17.84
C CYS A 128 -4.81 9.25 17.30
N GLN A 129 -4.03 8.37 17.89
CA GLN A 129 -2.68 8.10 17.42
C GLN A 129 -2.74 7.37 16.07
N ILE A 130 -1.98 7.86 15.10
CA ILE A 130 -1.80 7.21 13.80
C ILE A 130 -0.36 6.72 13.70
N VAL A 131 -0.20 5.44 13.41
CA VAL A 131 1.08 4.80 13.13
C VAL A 131 1.08 4.37 11.68
N SER A 132 2.00 4.88 10.88
CA SER A 132 2.14 4.48 9.48
C SER A 132 3.11 3.33 9.32
N LYS A 133 2.78 2.41 8.44
CA LYS A 133 3.64 1.28 8.07
C LYS A 133 3.67 1.07 6.57
N LEU A 134 4.89 0.93 6.04
CA LEU A 134 5.13 0.44 4.70
C LEU A 134 5.31 -1.07 4.76
N ILE A 135 4.49 -1.83 4.05
CA ILE A 135 4.54 -3.29 4.03
C ILE A 135 4.96 -3.76 2.64
N PHE A 136 6.05 -4.51 2.60
CA PHE A 136 6.44 -5.24 1.39
C PHE A 136 5.87 -6.65 1.45
N SER A 137 4.93 -6.97 0.55
CA SER A 137 4.10 -8.18 0.61
C SER A 137 4.68 -9.37 -0.18
N GLN A 138 5.85 -9.23 -0.81
CA GLN A 138 6.55 -10.35 -1.45
C GLN A 138 7.60 -10.98 -0.53
N ASP A 139 7.65 -12.31 -0.59
CA ASP A 139 8.72 -13.08 0.03
C ASP A 139 10.07 -12.78 -0.66
N HIS A 140 11.14 -12.82 0.12
CA HIS A 140 12.52 -12.69 -0.38
C HIS A 140 12.92 -11.32 -0.94
N LEU A 141 12.19 -10.24 -0.61
CA LEU A 141 12.66 -8.89 -0.91
C LEU A 141 13.85 -8.53 -0.01
N GLN A 142 14.94 -8.10 -0.63
CA GLN A 142 16.06 -7.48 0.08
C GLN A 142 15.84 -5.96 0.11
N VAL A 143 15.84 -5.37 1.30
CA VAL A 143 15.63 -3.94 1.50
C VAL A 143 16.91 -3.31 2.06
N GLU A 144 17.37 -2.26 1.40
CA GLU A 144 18.54 -1.47 1.83
C GLU A 144 18.16 0.01 1.92
N GLY A 145 18.75 0.72 2.89
CA GLY A 145 18.59 2.18 3.04
C GLY A 145 17.31 2.64 3.75
N LEU A 146 16.45 1.75 4.19
CA LEU A 146 15.35 2.04 5.09
C LEU A 146 15.73 1.63 6.52
N GLU A 147 15.35 2.48 7.50
CA GLU A 147 15.57 2.16 8.92
C GLU A 147 14.60 1.08 9.42
N PRO A 148 15.05 0.21 10.33
CA PRO A 148 14.16 -0.73 11.01
C PRO A 148 12.97 0.01 11.65
N GLY A 149 11.75 -0.49 11.40
CA GLY A 149 10.52 0.12 11.89
C GLY A 149 9.84 1.09 10.91
N GLN A 150 10.51 1.57 9.87
CA GLN A 150 9.88 2.30 8.77
C GLN A 150 9.09 1.36 7.85
N TYR A 151 9.48 0.11 7.79
CA TYR A 151 8.86 -0.91 6.95
C TYR A 151 8.72 -2.24 7.66
N MET A 152 7.93 -3.13 7.08
CA MET A 152 7.78 -4.52 7.49
C MET A 152 7.90 -5.41 6.26
N LEU A 153 8.59 -6.54 6.41
CA LEU A 153 8.68 -7.57 5.39
C LEU A 153 7.66 -8.67 5.67
N TRP A 154 7.04 -9.15 4.63
CA TRP A 154 6.24 -10.36 4.68
C TRP A 154 7.15 -11.61 4.68
N PRO A 155 6.91 -12.66 5.46
CA PRO A 155 5.85 -12.86 6.46
C PRO A 155 6.19 -12.35 7.87
N GLN A 156 7.31 -11.65 8.06
CA GLN A 156 7.77 -11.18 9.37
C GLN A 156 6.81 -10.19 10.05
N ALA A 157 5.91 -9.61 9.26
CA ALA A 157 4.88 -8.70 9.76
C ALA A 157 3.88 -9.37 10.72
N LEU A 158 3.96 -10.70 10.90
CA LEU A 158 2.93 -11.51 11.53
C LEU A 158 3.43 -12.31 12.73
N THR A 159 4.69 -12.18 13.07
CA THR A 159 5.27 -12.75 14.29
C THR A 159 5.47 -11.71 15.37
#